data_7dd8579d6fda973d4fcf2c480c99c871
#
_entry.id   7dd8579d6fda973d4fcf2c480c99c871
#
_cell.length_a   1.000
_cell.length_b   1.000
_cell.length_c   1.000
_cell.angle_alpha   90.00
_cell.angle_beta   90.00
_cell.angle_gamma   90.00
#
_symmetry.space_group_name_H-M   'P 1'
#
loop_
_entity.id
_entity.type
_entity.pdbx_description
1 polymer ?
#
loop_
_entity_poly.entity_id
_entity_poly.type
_entity_poly.pdbx_seq_one_letter_code
_entity_poly.pdbx_strand_id
1 'polypeptide(L)'
;MSAPLLSLKNLGVSFRRDGVTTPAVHSLSLDIQPGETVALVGESGSGKSVSALASLGLLPDNADQRGQISWKGQPVDTADEAHMRSLRGNEIGMIFQEPMTSLNPLHTIETQIGESLRQHQGMSMAAARDRTGALLEQVGIPDPELRLGNHPHELSGGQRQRVMIAMALANQPDLLIADEPTTALDVTIEAQILDLLADLKRESGLSMLFITHDLGVVRQIADRVFVMRDGKLVESGDVTSVFTAPQASYTQDLISAQPDGIRPDTPAQGDPVLDASGLKVHFPIRGGLLRRTKDWIRAVDGVDLTLRQGQTLGIVGESGSGKSTLARAITRLVPSEGRITLDGVAVPNTGATALKSFRRQVQIVFQDPFGALSPRLSVGDIIAEGLMAHDIGTGAEQKQAVAEALQEVGLDPASASRYPHEFSGGQRQRIAIARALILKPRVILFDEPTSALDMTVQKSLVALLGDLQQRHQLSYIFISHDIALIASISHDMLVMKDGVLVEQGSAETILTRPQQDYTRALITAAKRKS
;
A
#
# COMPACT_ATOMS: atom_id res chain seq x y z
N MET A 1 37.84 -12.01 10.38
CA MET A 1 36.45 -11.66 10.13
C MET A 1 35.64 -12.93 10.14
N SER A 2 34.54 -13.01 10.86
CA SER A 2 33.63 -14.16 10.82
C SER A 2 33.05 -14.31 9.42
N ALA A 3 32.72 -15.55 9.02
CA ALA A 3 32.03 -15.78 7.76
C ALA A 3 30.63 -15.10 7.81
N PRO A 4 30.16 -14.49 6.70
CA PRO A 4 28.81 -13.92 6.66
C PRO A 4 27.76 -15.01 6.88
N LEU A 5 26.62 -14.64 7.47
CA LEU A 5 25.50 -15.52 7.71
C LEU A 5 24.86 -15.96 6.39
N LEU A 6 24.51 -14.98 5.54
CA LEU A 6 24.07 -15.19 4.15
C LEU A 6 25.01 -14.45 3.21
N SER A 7 25.42 -15.09 2.11
CA SER A 7 26.18 -14.42 1.05
C SER A 7 25.63 -14.80 -0.31
N LEU A 8 25.30 -13.79 -1.10
CA LEU A 8 24.93 -13.90 -2.51
C LEU A 8 26.10 -13.35 -3.34
N LYS A 9 26.60 -14.12 -4.30
CA LYS A 9 27.68 -13.71 -5.20
C LYS A 9 27.25 -13.82 -6.65
N ASN A 10 27.19 -12.68 -7.33
CA ASN A 10 26.79 -12.57 -8.73
C ASN A 10 25.45 -13.28 -9.04
N LEU A 11 24.49 -13.19 -8.10
CA LEU A 11 23.17 -13.77 -8.28
C LEU A 11 22.50 -13.12 -9.48
N GLY A 12 22.13 -13.94 -10.46
CA GLY A 12 21.33 -13.54 -11.61
C GLY A 12 20.08 -14.41 -11.71
N VAL A 13 18.96 -13.80 -12.06
CA VAL A 13 17.69 -14.50 -12.28
C VAL A 13 17.05 -14.00 -13.56
N SER A 14 16.58 -14.92 -14.40
CA SER A 14 15.83 -14.61 -15.60
C SER A 14 14.62 -15.53 -15.73
N PHE A 15 13.54 -15.02 -16.33
CA PHE A 15 12.30 -15.78 -16.55
C PHE A 15 12.12 -16.09 -18.04
N ARG A 16 11.72 -17.33 -18.35
CA ARG A 16 11.36 -17.75 -19.70
C ARG A 16 9.84 -17.72 -19.86
N ARG A 17 9.37 -16.97 -20.85
CA ARG A 17 7.95 -16.94 -21.22
C ARG A 17 7.81 -16.84 -22.74
N ASP A 18 7.03 -17.73 -23.34
CA ASP A 18 6.74 -17.74 -24.78
C ASP A 18 8.01 -17.69 -25.67
N GLY A 19 9.08 -18.37 -25.24
CA GLY A 19 10.37 -18.40 -25.94
C GLY A 19 11.26 -17.17 -25.73
N VAL A 20 10.80 -16.17 -24.97
CA VAL A 20 11.56 -14.97 -24.61
C VAL A 20 12.14 -15.12 -23.21
N THR A 21 13.42 -14.80 -23.06
CA THR A 21 14.10 -14.76 -21.74
C THR A 21 14.25 -13.32 -21.30
N THR A 22 13.63 -12.99 -20.16
CA THR A 22 13.68 -11.65 -19.58
C THR A 22 14.48 -11.68 -18.28
N PRO A 23 15.59 -10.95 -18.16
CA PRO A 23 16.35 -10.87 -16.93
C PRO A 23 15.60 -10.03 -15.89
N ALA A 24 15.46 -10.55 -14.67
CA ALA A 24 14.88 -9.84 -13.53
C ALA A 24 15.97 -9.40 -12.52
N VAL A 25 17.06 -10.17 -12.40
CA VAL A 25 18.25 -9.80 -11.62
C VAL A 25 19.47 -10.11 -12.48
N HIS A 26 20.36 -9.12 -12.64
CA HIS A 26 21.51 -9.27 -13.54
C HIS A 26 22.73 -9.88 -12.85
N SER A 27 23.16 -9.26 -11.72
CA SER A 27 24.33 -9.70 -10.94
C SER A 27 24.29 -9.01 -9.58
N LEU A 28 23.57 -9.60 -8.64
CA LEU A 28 23.50 -9.08 -7.28
C LEU A 28 24.55 -9.77 -6.40
N SER A 29 25.36 -8.97 -5.72
CA SER A 29 26.24 -9.47 -4.67
C SER A 29 25.93 -8.71 -3.37
N LEU A 30 25.59 -9.44 -2.33
CA LEU A 30 25.35 -8.91 -0.99
C LEU A 30 25.73 -9.96 0.05
N ASP A 31 26.07 -9.49 1.23
CA ASP A 31 26.36 -10.31 2.40
C ASP A 31 25.65 -9.76 3.63
N ILE A 32 25.25 -10.63 4.54
CA ILE A 32 24.61 -10.30 5.81
C ILE A 32 25.45 -10.90 6.92
N GLN A 33 25.87 -10.07 7.87
CA GLN A 33 26.63 -10.53 9.04
C GLN A 33 25.66 -10.98 10.16
N PRO A 34 26.09 -11.84 11.09
CA PRO A 34 25.27 -12.17 12.26
C PRO A 34 24.86 -10.92 13.05
N GLY A 35 23.56 -10.79 13.35
CA GLY A 35 22.97 -9.66 14.07
C GLY A 35 22.78 -8.39 13.23
N GLU A 36 23.15 -8.40 11.95
CA GLU A 36 23.01 -7.26 11.04
C GLU A 36 21.62 -7.19 10.42
N THR A 37 21.12 -5.96 10.23
CA THR A 37 19.96 -5.68 9.36
C THR A 37 20.46 -5.05 8.07
N VAL A 38 20.28 -5.75 6.96
CA VAL A 38 20.56 -5.25 5.61
C VAL A 38 19.24 -4.89 4.94
N ALA A 39 19.11 -3.65 4.47
CA ALA A 39 17.98 -3.24 3.65
C ALA A 39 18.27 -3.42 2.15
N LEU A 40 17.29 -3.95 1.41
CA LEU A 40 17.31 -4.03 -0.04
C LEU A 40 16.18 -3.14 -0.57
N VAL A 41 16.52 -2.02 -1.23
CA VAL A 41 15.57 -0.98 -1.63
C VAL A 41 15.57 -0.74 -3.14
N GLY A 42 14.50 -0.15 -3.64
CA GLY A 42 14.33 0.23 -5.05
C GLY A 42 12.86 0.21 -5.46
N GLU A 43 12.56 0.66 -6.66
CA GLU A 43 11.22 0.69 -7.23
C GLU A 43 10.60 -0.70 -7.40
N SER A 44 9.28 -0.76 -7.59
CA SER A 44 8.58 -2.01 -7.91
C SER A 44 9.16 -2.61 -9.21
N GLY A 45 9.39 -3.94 -9.21
CA GLY A 45 10.00 -4.62 -10.35
C GLY A 45 11.53 -4.53 -10.42
N SER A 46 12.23 -3.89 -9.48
CA SER A 46 13.70 -3.82 -9.47
C SER A 46 14.42 -5.14 -9.14
N GLY A 47 13.69 -6.21 -8.82
CA GLY A 47 14.24 -7.55 -8.58
C GLY A 47 14.46 -7.92 -7.11
N LYS A 48 14.02 -7.11 -6.15
CA LYS A 48 14.20 -7.33 -4.69
C LYS A 48 13.60 -8.64 -4.20
N SER A 49 12.29 -8.81 -4.34
CA SER A 49 11.56 -10.02 -3.93
C SER A 49 12.05 -11.26 -4.67
N VAL A 50 12.40 -11.11 -5.96
CA VAL A 50 12.99 -12.19 -6.76
C VAL A 50 14.33 -12.64 -6.17
N SER A 51 15.16 -11.72 -5.68
CA SER A 51 16.44 -12.04 -5.04
C SER A 51 16.25 -12.78 -3.71
N ALA A 52 15.25 -12.40 -2.93
CA ALA A 52 14.88 -13.09 -1.69
C ALA A 52 14.39 -14.52 -1.98
N LEU A 53 13.45 -14.69 -2.90
CA LEU A 53 12.93 -16.00 -3.31
C LEU A 53 14.03 -16.89 -3.89
N ALA A 54 14.95 -16.34 -4.68
CA ALA A 54 16.11 -17.04 -5.21
C ALA A 54 17.00 -17.60 -4.09
N SER A 55 17.24 -16.81 -3.04
CA SER A 55 18.07 -17.23 -1.90
C SER A 55 17.50 -18.43 -1.13
N LEU A 56 16.18 -18.62 -1.24
CA LEU A 56 15.45 -19.72 -0.60
C LEU A 56 15.06 -20.85 -1.58
N GLY A 57 15.48 -20.78 -2.86
CA GLY A 57 15.07 -21.78 -3.86
C GLY A 57 13.55 -21.84 -4.07
N LEU A 58 12.87 -20.69 -3.97
CA LEU A 58 11.41 -20.56 -4.12
C LEU A 58 11.01 -19.92 -5.46
N LEU A 59 11.92 -19.90 -6.42
CA LEU A 59 11.61 -19.42 -7.76
C LEU A 59 10.70 -20.42 -8.50
N PRO A 60 9.81 -19.96 -9.39
CA PRO A 60 9.00 -20.86 -10.21
C PRO A 60 9.84 -21.58 -11.28
N ASP A 61 9.32 -22.69 -11.81
CA ASP A 61 10.02 -23.58 -12.77
C ASP A 61 10.49 -22.90 -14.05
N ASN A 62 9.88 -21.79 -14.43
CA ASN A 62 10.28 -21.02 -15.62
C ASN A 62 11.40 -20.01 -15.34
N ALA A 63 11.96 -20.02 -14.13
CA ALA A 63 13.11 -19.17 -13.78
C ALA A 63 14.43 -19.91 -13.93
N ASP A 64 15.41 -19.22 -14.49
CA ASP A 64 16.80 -19.66 -14.55
C ASP A 64 17.61 -18.83 -13.54
N GLN A 65 18.29 -19.51 -12.61
CA GLN A 65 19.14 -18.91 -11.58
C GLN A 65 20.62 -19.19 -11.86
N ARG A 66 21.47 -18.21 -11.62
CA ARG A 66 22.93 -18.30 -11.67
C ARG A 66 23.59 -17.55 -10.52
N GLY A 67 24.88 -17.79 -10.30
CA GLY A 67 25.62 -17.22 -9.20
C GLY A 67 25.77 -18.23 -8.05
N GLN A 68 26.25 -17.77 -6.90
CA GLN A 68 26.51 -18.61 -5.74
C GLN A 68 25.78 -18.07 -4.52
N ILE A 69 25.17 -18.97 -3.76
CA ILE A 69 24.54 -18.70 -2.46
C ILE A 69 25.33 -19.48 -1.41
N SER A 70 25.63 -18.83 -0.28
CA SER A 70 26.26 -19.49 0.84
C SER A 70 25.52 -19.15 2.14
N TRP A 71 25.32 -20.15 2.98
CA TRP A 71 24.74 -20.03 4.31
C TRP A 71 25.78 -20.41 5.36
N LYS A 72 26.04 -19.53 6.33
CA LYS A 72 27.08 -19.71 7.36
C LYS A 72 28.44 -20.14 6.77
N GLY A 73 28.78 -19.56 5.61
CA GLY A 73 30.01 -19.83 4.89
C GLY A 73 30.04 -21.13 4.07
N GLN A 74 28.97 -21.94 4.09
CA GLN A 74 28.83 -23.15 3.29
C GLN A 74 28.03 -22.88 2.02
N PRO A 75 28.46 -23.37 0.84
CA PRO A 75 27.66 -23.28 -0.38
C PRO A 75 26.30 -23.95 -0.22
N VAL A 76 25.25 -23.31 -0.73
CA VAL A 76 23.89 -23.85 -0.76
C VAL A 76 23.51 -24.17 -2.19
N ASP A 77 23.15 -25.44 -2.43
CA ASP A 77 22.50 -25.86 -3.67
C ASP A 77 20.98 -25.70 -3.49
N THR A 78 20.38 -24.73 -4.16
CA THR A 78 18.93 -24.48 -4.08
C THR A 78 18.09 -25.55 -4.78
N ALA A 79 18.71 -26.45 -5.53
CA ALA A 79 18.06 -27.63 -6.11
C ALA A 79 17.99 -28.82 -5.13
N ASP A 80 18.80 -28.84 -4.07
CA ASP A 80 18.70 -29.82 -3.00
C ASP A 80 17.53 -29.52 -2.06
N GLU A 81 16.37 -30.06 -2.40
CA GLU A 81 15.13 -29.82 -1.66
C GLU A 81 15.19 -30.32 -0.19
N ALA A 82 15.96 -31.39 0.08
CA ALA A 82 16.10 -31.89 1.45
C ALA A 82 16.87 -30.90 2.32
N HIS A 83 17.96 -30.33 1.77
CA HIS A 83 18.74 -29.29 2.45
C HIS A 83 17.94 -27.99 2.57
N MET A 84 17.28 -27.55 1.49
CA MET A 84 16.46 -26.33 1.52
C MET A 84 15.32 -26.42 2.53
N ARG A 85 14.68 -27.58 2.68
CA ARG A 85 13.65 -27.79 3.70
C ARG A 85 14.18 -27.68 5.12
N SER A 86 15.43 -28.05 5.38
CA SER A 86 16.06 -27.86 6.69
C SER A 86 16.35 -26.40 7.02
N LEU A 87 16.53 -25.55 6.01
CA LEU A 87 16.77 -24.11 6.17
C LEU A 87 15.45 -23.32 6.27
N ARG A 88 14.51 -23.56 5.33
CA ARG A 88 13.25 -22.81 5.23
C ARG A 88 12.37 -23.04 6.47
N GLY A 89 11.96 -21.95 7.11
CA GLY A 89 11.10 -21.95 8.29
C GLY A 89 11.77 -22.44 9.57
N ASN A 90 13.05 -22.83 9.52
CA ASN A 90 13.84 -23.26 10.66
C ASN A 90 14.99 -22.27 10.93
N GLU A 91 16.06 -22.29 10.14
CA GLU A 91 17.20 -21.38 10.28
C GLU A 91 16.94 -20.03 9.58
N ILE A 92 16.10 -20.01 8.53
CA ILE A 92 15.71 -18.82 7.79
C ILE A 92 14.18 -18.71 7.79
N GLY A 93 13.67 -17.69 8.47
CA GLY A 93 12.26 -17.31 8.42
C GLY A 93 12.00 -16.35 7.28
N MET A 94 10.77 -16.36 6.71
CA MET A 94 10.37 -15.40 5.69
C MET A 94 8.99 -14.82 5.97
N ILE A 95 8.88 -13.50 5.88
CA ILE A 95 7.62 -12.74 5.84
C ILE A 95 7.41 -12.35 4.39
N PHE A 96 6.30 -12.80 3.79
CA PHE A 96 5.93 -12.50 2.41
C PHE A 96 5.17 -11.17 2.32
N GLN A 97 5.17 -10.55 1.14
CA GLN A 97 4.60 -9.23 0.88
C GLN A 97 3.08 -9.15 1.18
N GLU A 98 2.31 -10.21 0.90
CA GLU A 98 0.86 -10.19 1.07
C GLU A 98 0.36 -11.22 2.08
N PRO A 99 -0.17 -10.80 3.26
CA PRO A 99 -0.73 -11.73 4.25
C PRO A 99 -1.91 -12.57 3.74
N MET A 100 -2.69 -12.01 2.80
CA MET A 100 -3.88 -12.68 2.27
C MET A 100 -3.56 -13.89 1.39
N THR A 101 -2.43 -13.86 0.72
CA THR A 101 -1.97 -14.95 -0.17
C THR A 101 -1.04 -15.92 0.55
N SER A 102 -0.42 -15.49 1.64
CA SER A 102 0.57 -16.26 2.40
C SER A 102 -0.05 -17.14 3.48
N LEU A 103 -1.17 -16.73 4.05
CA LEU A 103 -1.92 -17.53 5.02
C LEU A 103 -2.99 -18.36 4.31
N ASN A 104 -3.06 -19.67 4.63
CA ASN A 104 -4.10 -20.54 4.09
C ASN A 104 -5.48 -20.18 4.71
N PRO A 105 -6.47 -19.72 3.91
CA PRO A 105 -7.76 -19.28 4.44
C PRO A 105 -8.61 -20.42 5.03
N LEU A 106 -8.28 -21.67 4.74
CA LEU A 106 -9.00 -22.87 5.21
C LEU A 106 -8.46 -23.44 6.52
N HIS A 107 -7.28 -22.99 6.97
CA HIS A 107 -6.63 -23.47 8.19
C HIS A 107 -6.72 -22.42 9.30
N THR A 108 -6.85 -22.88 10.55
CA THR A 108 -6.77 -22.01 11.72
C THR A 108 -5.35 -21.52 11.95
N ILE A 109 -5.21 -20.43 12.69
CA ILE A 109 -3.91 -19.86 13.05
C ILE A 109 -3.05 -20.87 13.82
N GLU A 110 -3.63 -21.59 14.78
CA GLU A 110 -2.97 -22.68 15.52
C GLU A 110 -2.39 -23.73 14.56
N THR A 111 -3.17 -24.15 13.56
CA THR A 111 -2.74 -25.18 12.62
C THR A 111 -1.54 -24.72 11.82
N GLN A 112 -1.55 -23.50 11.30
CA GLN A 112 -0.50 -22.99 10.40
C GLN A 112 0.83 -22.77 11.13
N ILE A 113 0.81 -22.15 12.32
CA ILE A 113 2.03 -21.96 13.12
C ILE A 113 2.50 -23.29 13.71
N GLY A 114 1.57 -24.08 14.24
CA GLY A 114 1.86 -25.38 14.85
C GLY A 114 2.43 -26.41 13.87
N GLU A 115 2.10 -26.33 12.58
CA GLU A 115 2.67 -27.21 11.56
C GLU A 115 4.18 -27.04 11.46
N SER A 116 4.68 -25.80 11.41
CA SER A 116 6.11 -25.49 11.37
C SER A 116 6.85 -26.01 12.61
N LEU A 117 6.28 -25.81 13.81
CA LEU A 117 6.85 -26.30 15.07
C LEU A 117 6.93 -27.83 15.12
N ARG A 118 5.91 -28.51 14.64
CA ARG A 118 5.89 -29.98 14.61
C ARG A 118 6.87 -30.54 13.59
N GLN A 119 6.97 -29.91 12.42
CA GLN A 119 7.84 -30.36 11.34
C GLN A 119 9.32 -30.21 11.71
N HIS A 120 9.72 -29.09 12.29
CA HIS A 120 11.12 -28.78 12.53
C HIS A 120 11.61 -29.12 13.94
N GLN A 121 10.73 -29.05 14.94
CA GLN A 121 11.10 -29.31 16.34
C GLN A 121 10.51 -30.61 16.87
N GLY A 122 9.71 -31.35 16.08
CA GLY A 122 9.09 -32.59 16.49
C GLY A 122 8.10 -32.46 17.66
N MET A 123 7.54 -31.26 17.86
CA MET A 123 6.62 -31.01 18.98
C MET A 123 5.32 -31.80 18.86
N SER A 124 4.78 -32.23 20.02
CA SER A 124 3.41 -32.75 20.08
C SER A 124 2.39 -31.67 19.75
N MET A 125 1.16 -32.02 19.37
CA MET A 125 0.09 -31.05 19.11
C MET A 125 -0.16 -30.13 20.31
N ALA A 126 -0.16 -30.64 21.53
CA ALA A 126 -0.38 -29.83 22.72
C ALA A 126 0.76 -28.85 22.95
N ALA A 127 2.03 -29.31 22.87
CA ALA A 127 3.19 -28.42 23.01
C ALA A 127 3.26 -27.35 21.89
N ALA A 128 2.92 -27.71 20.65
CA ALA A 128 2.85 -26.75 19.52
C ALA A 128 1.75 -25.71 19.74
N ARG A 129 0.59 -26.08 20.28
CA ARG A 129 -0.49 -25.16 20.64
C ARG A 129 -0.04 -24.16 21.69
N ASP A 130 0.53 -24.63 22.81
CA ASP A 130 1.01 -23.76 23.90
C ASP A 130 2.08 -22.80 23.39
N ARG A 131 3.02 -23.30 22.57
CA ARG A 131 4.06 -22.46 21.94
C ARG A 131 3.47 -21.46 20.96
N THR A 132 2.44 -21.84 20.20
CA THR A 132 1.72 -20.92 19.31
C THR A 132 1.05 -19.79 20.09
N GLY A 133 0.40 -20.08 21.23
CA GLY A 133 -0.15 -19.07 22.12
C GLY A 133 0.90 -18.06 22.59
N ALA A 134 2.06 -18.56 23.05
CA ALA A 134 3.17 -17.70 23.47
C ALA A 134 3.74 -16.85 22.33
N LEU A 135 3.82 -17.39 21.11
CA LEU A 135 4.25 -16.63 19.92
C LEU A 135 3.26 -15.52 19.56
N LEU A 136 1.95 -15.78 19.63
CA LEU A 136 0.93 -14.76 19.39
C LEU A 136 0.98 -13.65 20.43
N GLU A 137 1.25 -13.99 21.70
CA GLU A 137 1.47 -13.02 22.77
C GLU A 137 2.73 -12.18 22.50
N GLN A 138 3.84 -12.80 22.12
CA GLN A 138 5.11 -12.15 21.79
C GLN A 138 4.97 -11.12 20.67
N VAL A 139 4.15 -11.41 19.65
CA VAL A 139 3.87 -10.45 18.57
C VAL A 139 2.73 -9.47 18.91
N GLY A 140 2.22 -9.47 20.14
CA GLY A 140 1.21 -8.51 20.63
C GLY A 140 -0.19 -8.74 20.06
N ILE A 141 -0.60 -9.98 19.81
CA ILE A 141 -1.99 -10.32 19.50
C ILE A 141 -2.80 -10.32 20.82
N PRO A 142 -3.88 -9.54 20.90
CA PRO A 142 -4.73 -9.52 22.10
C PRO A 142 -5.52 -10.85 22.21
N ASP A 143 -5.65 -11.35 23.44
CA ASP A 143 -6.37 -12.59 23.78
C ASP A 143 -5.90 -13.79 22.92
N PRO A 144 -4.60 -14.19 22.97
CA PRO A 144 -4.02 -15.18 22.07
C PRO A 144 -4.80 -16.50 22.03
N GLU A 145 -5.22 -16.99 23.19
CA GLU A 145 -5.96 -18.25 23.33
C GLU A 145 -7.29 -18.26 22.55
N LEU A 146 -7.98 -17.13 22.51
CA LEU A 146 -9.22 -16.98 21.73
C LEU A 146 -8.95 -16.92 20.23
N ARG A 147 -7.72 -16.54 19.83
CA ARG A 147 -7.34 -16.37 18.43
C ARG A 147 -6.77 -17.63 17.79
N LEU A 148 -6.34 -18.60 18.57
CA LEU A 148 -5.80 -19.86 18.06
C LEU A 148 -6.74 -20.56 17.07
N GLY A 149 -8.03 -20.61 17.38
CA GLY A 149 -9.07 -21.23 16.55
C GLY A 149 -9.57 -20.36 15.39
N ASN A 150 -9.14 -19.09 15.29
CA ASN A 150 -9.59 -18.21 14.22
C ASN A 150 -8.94 -18.58 12.88
N HIS A 151 -9.66 -18.27 11.80
CA HIS A 151 -9.14 -18.30 10.44
C HIS A 151 -8.60 -16.92 10.04
N PRO A 152 -7.71 -16.82 9.04
CA PRO A 152 -7.13 -15.54 8.62
C PRO A 152 -8.15 -14.44 8.30
N HIS A 153 -9.28 -14.79 7.70
CA HIS A 153 -10.32 -13.82 7.33
C HIS A 153 -11.07 -13.20 8.53
N GLU A 154 -10.97 -13.80 9.73
CA GLU A 154 -11.55 -13.27 10.96
C GLU A 154 -10.65 -12.26 11.68
N LEU A 155 -9.43 -12.05 11.18
CA LEU A 155 -8.44 -11.12 11.73
C LEU A 155 -8.35 -9.84 10.91
N SER A 156 -7.99 -8.73 11.57
CA SER A 156 -7.65 -7.48 10.88
C SER A 156 -6.34 -7.61 10.06
N GLY A 157 -6.07 -6.67 9.15
CA GLY A 157 -4.82 -6.66 8.36
C GLY A 157 -3.57 -6.70 9.24
N GLY A 158 -3.50 -5.82 10.23
CA GLY A 158 -2.37 -5.80 11.18
C GLY A 158 -2.25 -7.07 12.04
N GLN A 159 -3.38 -7.68 12.44
CA GLN A 159 -3.34 -8.95 13.14
C GLN A 159 -2.83 -10.09 12.26
N ARG A 160 -3.23 -10.14 10.99
CA ARG A 160 -2.69 -11.13 10.02
C ARG A 160 -1.19 -10.97 9.84
N GLN A 161 -0.72 -9.73 9.75
CA GLN A 161 0.71 -9.43 9.64
C GLN A 161 1.48 -9.94 10.88
N ARG A 162 0.96 -9.69 12.09
CA ARG A 162 1.55 -10.20 13.34
C ARG A 162 1.55 -11.73 13.39
N VAL A 163 0.52 -12.37 12.87
CA VAL A 163 0.47 -13.85 12.74
C VAL A 163 1.55 -14.36 11.78
N MET A 164 1.76 -13.69 10.63
CA MET A 164 2.85 -14.06 9.71
C MET A 164 4.23 -13.90 10.35
N ILE A 165 4.43 -12.82 11.12
CA ILE A 165 5.67 -12.62 11.89
C ILE A 165 5.84 -13.75 12.90
N ALA A 166 4.80 -14.10 13.68
CA ALA A 166 4.83 -15.23 14.62
C ALA A 166 5.18 -16.56 13.93
N MET A 167 4.61 -16.81 12.74
CA MET A 167 4.90 -18.00 11.95
C MET A 167 6.36 -18.03 11.46
N ALA A 168 6.87 -16.90 10.97
CA ALA A 168 8.26 -16.79 10.52
C ALA A 168 9.28 -16.95 11.66
N LEU A 169 8.91 -16.59 12.89
CA LEU A 169 9.74 -16.66 14.09
C LEU A 169 9.55 -17.97 14.89
N ALA A 170 8.64 -18.86 14.48
CA ALA A 170 8.24 -20.03 15.26
C ALA A 170 9.42 -20.89 15.73
N ASN A 171 10.39 -21.11 14.87
CA ASN A 171 11.56 -21.94 15.12
C ASN A 171 12.82 -21.13 15.53
N GLN A 172 12.68 -19.85 15.88
CA GLN A 172 13.79 -18.98 16.29
C GLN A 172 14.91 -18.91 15.23
N PRO A 173 14.62 -18.43 14.02
CA PRO A 173 15.58 -18.41 12.91
C PRO A 173 16.76 -17.48 13.22
N ASP A 174 17.91 -17.76 12.61
CA ASP A 174 19.10 -16.88 12.65
C ASP A 174 18.95 -15.67 11.69
N LEU A 175 18.19 -15.86 10.60
CA LEU A 175 17.87 -14.83 9.60
C LEU A 175 16.38 -14.72 9.37
N LEU A 176 15.85 -13.51 9.39
CA LEU A 176 14.51 -13.17 8.93
C LEU A 176 14.58 -12.40 7.62
N ILE A 177 14.02 -12.94 6.56
CA ILE A 177 13.80 -12.22 5.32
C ILE A 177 12.40 -11.59 5.38
N ALA A 178 12.33 -10.28 5.39
CA ALA A 178 11.08 -9.53 5.48
C ALA A 178 10.83 -8.81 4.14
N ASP A 179 9.95 -9.37 3.30
CA ASP A 179 9.62 -8.81 1.99
C ASP A 179 8.42 -7.89 2.11
N GLU A 180 8.68 -6.59 2.14
CA GLU A 180 7.70 -5.51 2.32
C GLU A 180 6.73 -5.76 3.50
N PRO A 181 7.22 -6.01 4.72
CA PRO A 181 6.40 -6.49 5.83
C PRO A 181 5.39 -5.46 6.36
N THR A 182 5.45 -4.23 5.91
CA THR A 182 4.57 -3.13 6.33
C THR A 182 3.69 -2.59 5.20
N THR A 183 3.81 -3.14 3.99
CA THR A 183 3.00 -2.71 2.84
C THR A 183 1.51 -2.91 3.11
N ALA A 184 0.69 -1.94 2.72
CA ALA A 184 -0.76 -1.89 2.93
C ALA A 184 -1.22 -1.83 4.41
N LEU A 185 -0.31 -1.53 5.34
CA LEU A 185 -0.65 -1.22 6.72
C LEU A 185 -0.80 0.30 6.91
N ASP A 186 -1.64 0.68 7.87
CA ASP A 186 -1.68 2.08 8.30
C ASP A 186 -0.42 2.45 9.11
N VAL A 187 -0.12 3.76 9.15
CA VAL A 187 1.13 4.29 9.72
C VAL A 187 1.32 3.89 11.20
N THR A 188 0.23 3.76 11.95
CA THR A 188 0.28 3.39 13.38
C THR A 188 0.64 1.91 13.54
N ILE A 189 0.01 1.01 12.78
CA ILE A 189 0.32 -0.43 12.80
C ILE A 189 1.72 -0.68 12.25
N GLU A 190 2.12 0.02 11.19
CA GLU A 190 3.47 -0.06 10.65
C GLU A 190 4.52 0.29 11.71
N ALA A 191 4.37 1.42 12.41
CA ALA A 191 5.28 1.80 13.49
C ALA A 191 5.37 0.71 14.56
N GLN A 192 4.24 0.10 14.96
CA GLN A 192 4.21 -1.00 15.92
C GLN A 192 4.92 -2.26 15.43
N ILE A 193 4.81 -2.59 14.13
CA ILE A 193 5.52 -3.72 13.54
C ILE A 193 7.03 -3.46 13.48
N LEU A 194 7.45 -2.25 13.14
CA LEU A 194 8.87 -1.89 13.13
C LEU A 194 9.48 -1.92 14.54
N ASP A 195 8.76 -1.38 15.54
CA ASP A 195 9.18 -1.45 16.94
C ASP A 195 9.29 -2.93 17.40
N LEU A 196 8.33 -3.78 17.05
CA LEU A 196 8.37 -5.24 17.33
C LEU A 196 9.60 -5.90 16.71
N LEU A 197 9.90 -5.65 15.44
CA LEU A 197 11.06 -6.23 14.75
C LEU A 197 12.38 -5.74 15.36
N ALA A 198 12.46 -4.46 15.76
CA ALA A 198 13.62 -3.91 16.44
C ALA A 198 13.84 -4.53 17.83
N ASP A 199 12.76 -4.77 18.59
CA ASP A 199 12.83 -5.44 19.88
C ASP A 199 13.28 -6.89 19.73
N LEU A 200 12.73 -7.62 18.78
CA LEU A 200 13.12 -8.99 18.46
C LEU A 200 14.61 -9.10 18.06
N LYS A 201 15.11 -8.16 17.22
CA LYS A 201 16.53 -8.08 16.88
C LYS A 201 17.38 -7.90 18.14
N ARG A 202 17.01 -6.99 19.04
CA ARG A 202 17.76 -6.69 20.25
C ARG A 202 17.77 -7.85 21.25
N GLU A 203 16.64 -8.56 21.38
CA GLU A 203 16.49 -9.65 22.36
C GLU A 203 17.13 -10.96 21.91
N SER A 204 17.00 -11.32 20.62
CA SER A 204 17.45 -12.59 20.09
C SER A 204 18.73 -12.54 19.26
N GLY A 205 19.25 -11.35 18.94
CA GLY A 205 20.37 -11.19 18.00
C GLY A 205 20.01 -11.54 16.55
N LEU A 206 18.74 -11.53 16.21
CA LEU A 206 18.19 -11.84 14.89
C LEU A 206 18.82 -10.99 13.79
N SER A 207 19.30 -11.63 12.72
CA SER A 207 19.73 -10.94 11.51
C SER A 207 18.55 -10.72 10.58
N MET A 208 18.55 -9.63 9.81
CA MET A 208 17.42 -9.36 8.91
C MET A 208 17.86 -8.95 7.51
N LEU A 209 17.21 -9.49 6.49
CA LEU A 209 17.13 -8.92 5.15
C LEU A 209 15.79 -8.22 5.02
N PHE A 210 15.80 -6.90 5.05
CA PHE A 210 14.57 -6.10 5.01
C PHE A 210 14.38 -5.52 3.61
N ILE A 211 13.33 -5.92 2.92
CA ILE A 211 13.01 -5.43 1.58
C ILE A 211 11.89 -4.40 1.71
N THR A 212 12.11 -3.23 1.16
CA THR A 212 11.10 -2.16 1.14
C THR A 212 11.38 -1.15 0.03
N HIS A 213 10.38 -0.37 -0.32
CA HIS A 213 10.51 0.84 -1.14
C HIS A 213 10.48 2.11 -0.27
N ASP A 214 10.23 2.00 1.05
CA ASP A 214 10.14 3.13 1.99
C ASP A 214 11.51 3.41 2.64
N LEU A 215 12.14 4.49 2.21
CA LEU A 215 13.44 4.92 2.73
C LEU A 215 13.39 5.41 4.18
N GLY A 216 12.26 5.93 4.63
CA GLY A 216 12.06 6.33 6.03
C GLY A 216 12.16 5.13 6.97
N VAL A 217 11.59 3.99 6.55
CA VAL A 217 11.72 2.72 7.29
C VAL A 217 13.17 2.25 7.33
N VAL A 218 13.89 2.33 6.21
CA VAL A 218 15.31 1.92 6.14
C VAL A 218 16.18 2.67 7.14
N ARG A 219 15.99 3.99 7.26
CA ARG A 219 16.73 4.82 8.24
C ARG A 219 16.54 4.36 9.69
N GLN A 220 15.38 3.78 10.01
CA GLN A 220 15.03 3.38 11.37
C GLN A 220 15.64 2.04 11.78
N ILE A 221 15.72 1.07 10.84
CA ILE A 221 16.00 -0.32 11.22
C ILE A 221 17.25 -0.91 10.61
N ALA A 222 17.77 -0.35 9.51
CA ALA A 222 18.87 -0.96 8.77
C ALA A 222 20.24 -0.44 9.19
N ASP A 223 21.23 -1.32 9.18
CA ASP A 223 22.64 -1.00 9.38
C ASP A 223 23.30 -0.66 8.03
N ARG A 224 22.99 -1.44 6.99
CA ARG A 224 23.46 -1.23 5.61
C ARG A 224 22.31 -1.26 4.63
N VAL A 225 22.47 -0.58 3.50
CA VAL A 225 21.49 -0.51 2.43
C VAL A 225 22.10 -0.88 1.07
N PHE A 226 21.32 -1.60 0.28
CA PHE A 226 21.61 -1.98 -1.10
C PHE A 226 20.49 -1.43 -1.98
N VAL A 227 20.82 -0.53 -2.91
CA VAL A 227 19.86 0.14 -3.79
C VAL A 227 19.83 -0.57 -5.14
N MET A 228 18.69 -1.08 -5.53
CA MET A 228 18.46 -1.78 -6.80
C MET A 228 17.64 -0.97 -7.78
N ARG A 229 18.02 -1.02 -9.04
CA ARG A 229 17.25 -0.50 -10.18
C ARG A 229 17.38 -1.43 -11.37
N ASP A 230 16.27 -1.74 -12.03
CA ASP A 230 16.24 -2.55 -13.26
C ASP A 230 17.06 -3.86 -13.14
N GLY A 231 16.93 -4.56 -12.01
CA GLY A 231 17.64 -5.81 -11.74
C GLY A 231 19.13 -5.67 -11.42
N LYS A 232 19.65 -4.47 -11.22
CA LYS A 232 21.08 -4.19 -10.93
C LYS A 232 21.23 -3.51 -9.60
N LEU A 233 22.32 -3.83 -8.90
CA LEU A 233 22.79 -3.06 -7.76
C LEU A 233 23.37 -1.73 -8.28
N VAL A 234 22.84 -0.60 -7.78
CA VAL A 234 23.24 0.75 -8.19
C VAL A 234 24.17 1.37 -7.16
N GLU A 235 23.88 1.17 -5.88
CA GLU A 235 24.65 1.70 -4.77
C GLU A 235 24.50 0.82 -3.53
N SER A 236 25.52 0.75 -2.69
CA SER A 236 25.44 0.07 -1.40
C SER A 236 26.40 0.68 -0.40
N GLY A 237 26.06 0.63 0.88
CA GLY A 237 26.90 1.13 1.95
C GLY A 237 26.19 1.16 3.30
N ASP A 238 26.86 1.77 4.25
CA ASP A 238 26.25 2.14 5.53
C ASP A 238 25.08 3.11 5.30
N VAL A 239 23.98 2.91 6.04
CA VAL A 239 22.74 3.70 5.87
C VAL A 239 23.04 5.19 5.99
N THR A 240 23.78 5.61 7.02
CA THR A 240 24.10 7.03 7.23
C THR A 240 24.82 7.61 6.03
N SER A 241 25.83 6.90 5.51
CA SER A 241 26.64 7.35 4.38
C SER A 241 25.82 7.49 3.09
N VAL A 242 25.01 6.48 2.74
CA VAL A 242 24.19 6.49 1.52
C VAL A 242 23.13 7.57 1.56
N PHE A 243 22.54 7.83 2.73
CA PHE A 243 21.49 8.86 2.86
C PHE A 243 22.02 10.29 2.95
N THR A 244 23.25 10.49 3.47
CA THR A 244 23.81 11.85 3.59
C THR A 244 24.63 12.28 2.39
N ALA A 245 25.25 11.32 1.68
CA ALA A 245 26.12 11.58 0.55
C ALA A 245 25.95 10.53 -0.57
N PRO A 246 24.73 10.37 -1.13
CA PRO A 246 24.49 9.39 -2.19
C PRO A 246 25.33 9.68 -3.42
N GLN A 247 25.99 8.64 -3.96
CA GLN A 247 26.89 8.77 -5.10
C GLN A 247 26.16 8.55 -6.43
N ALA A 248 25.17 7.65 -6.46
CA ALA A 248 24.40 7.38 -7.66
C ALA A 248 23.27 8.38 -7.84
N SER A 249 23.09 8.90 -9.07
CA SER A 249 22.00 9.82 -9.39
C SER A 249 20.62 9.23 -9.06
N TYR A 250 20.41 7.94 -9.31
CA TYR A 250 19.17 7.26 -8.96
C TYR A 250 18.90 7.27 -7.45
N THR A 251 19.92 7.06 -6.62
CA THR A 251 19.77 7.13 -5.15
C THR A 251 19.44 8.56 -4.71
N GLN A 252 20.04 9.57 -5.35
CA GLN A 252 19.71 10.99 -5.12
C GLN A 252 18.25 11.28 -5.47
N ASP A 253 17.80 10.81 -6.64
CA ASP A 253 16.42 10.96 -7.09
C ASP A 253 15.44 10.28 -6.12
N LEU A 254 15.78 9.05 -5.68
CA LEU A 254 14.96 8.27 -4.77
C LEU A 254 14.83 8.94 -3.38
N ILE A 255 15.92 9.48 -2.85
CA ILE A 255 15.92 10.21 -1.57
C ILE A 255 15.17 11.54 -1.70
N SER A 256 15.33 12.26 -2.82
CA SER A 256 14.63 13.51 -3.10
C SER A 256 13.15 13.33 -3.52
N ALA A 257 12.74 12.08 -3.77
CA ALA A 257 11.35 11.76 -4.09
C ALA A 257 10.41 11.79 -2.87
N GLN A 258 10.95 11.91 -1.66
CA GLN A 258 10.10 12.19 -0.49
C GLN A 258 9.26 13.45 -0.77
N PRO A 259 7.97 13.46 -0.40
CA PRO A 259 7.10 14.59 -0.69
C PRO A 259 7.57 15.83 0.09
N ASP A 260 8.49 16.58 -0.49
CA ASP A 260 8.75 17.94 -0.07
C ASP A 260 7.54 18.76 -0.49
N GLY A 261 6.81 19.24 0.51
CA GLY A 261 5.49 19.80 0.36
C GLY A 261 5.37 20.83 -0.79
N ILE A 262 4.70 20.42 -1.85
CA ILE A 262 4.09 21.36 -2.78
C ILE A 262 2.77 21.79 -2.13
N ARG A 263 2.86 22.62 -1.10
CA ARG A 263 1.66 23.27 -0.57
C ARG A 263 1.16 24.23 -1.62
N PRO A 264 -0.15 24.21 -1.95
CA PRO A 264 -0.73 25.29 -2.69
C PRO A 264 -0.49 26.61 -1.95
N ASP A 265 0.15 27.58 -2.62
CA ASP A 265 0.60 28.84 -2.00
C ASP A 265 -0.53 29.76 -1.49
N THR A 266 -1.78 29.42 -1.74
CA THR A 266 -2.92 30.26 -1.38
C THR A 266 -4.04 29.45 -0.75
N PRO A 267 -4.56 29.85 0.44
CA PRO A 267 -5.78 29.27 0.98
C PRO A 267 -6.90 29.43 -0.05
N ALA A 268 -7.64 28.38 -0.34
CA ALA A 268 -8.78 28.44 -1.23
C ALA A 268 -9.82 29.41 -0.66
N GLN A 269 -9.92 30.60 -1.25
CA GLN A 269 -10.89 31.66 -0.89
C GLN A 269 -12.18 31.55 -1.72
N GLY A 270 -12.31 30.50 -2.54
CA GLY A 270 -13.47 30.29 -3.42
C GLY A 270 -14.77 29.99 -2.65
N ASP A 271 -15.89 30.14 -3.36
CA ASP A 271 -17.18 29.73 -2.86
C ASP A 271 -17.25 28.22 -2.62
N PRO A 272 -18.09 27.75 -1.68
CA PRO A 272 -18.34 26.33 -1.50
C PRO A 272 -18.84 25.68 -2.79
N VAL A 273 -18.11 24.68 -3.30
CA VAL A 273 -18.51 23.87 -4.46
C VAL A 273 -19.28 22.62 -4.05
N LEU A 274 -18.89 22.00 -2.94
CA LEU A 274 -19.56 20.83 -2.38
C LEU A 274 -19.63 20.97 -0.87
N ASP A 275 -20.86 20.87 -0.33
CA ASP A 275 -21.11 20.78 1.11
C ASP A 275 -21.82 19.47 1.44
N ALA A 276 -21.42 18.87 2.55
CA ALA A 276 -22.08 17.73 3.13
C ALA A 276 -22.32 17.96 4.61
N SER A 277 -23.51 17.66 5.11
CA SER A 277 -23.88 17.84 6.51
C SER A 277 -24.61 16.65 7.07
N GLY A 278 -24.21 16.21 8.26
CA GLY A 278 -24.79 15.11 9.00
C GLY A 278 -24.72 13.78 8.25
N LEU A 279 -23.68 13.53 7.45
CA LEU A 279 -23.58 12.29 6.69
C LEU A 279 -23.44 11.08 7.61
N LYS A 280 -24.35 10.08 7.38
CA LYS A 280 -24.31 8.80 8.11
C LYS A 280 -24.43 7.64 7.13
N VAL A 281 -23.60 6.63 7.36
CA VAL A 281 -23.66 5.33 6.66
C VAL A 281 -23.54 4.24 7.71
N HIS A 282 -24.64 3.52 7.91
CA HIS A 282 -24.71 2.43 8.87
C HIS A 282 -25.01 1.12 8.15
N PHE A 283 -24.20 0.09 8.36
CA PHE A 283 -24.37 -1.24 7.78
C PHE A 283 -24.96 -2.19 8.82
N PRO A 284 -26.10 -2.89 8.53
CA PRO A 284 -26.69 -3.81 9.49
C PRO A 284 -25.86 -5.09 9.63
N ILE A 285 -25.51 -5.45 10.87
CA ILE A 285 -25.00 -6.78 11.21
C ILE A 285 -26.20 -7.72 11.36
N ARG A 286 -26.35 -8.63 10.42
CA ARG A 286 -27.44 -9.61 10.41
C ARG A 286 -26.96 -10.92 11.04
N GLY A 287 -27.78 -11.51 11.93
CA GLY A 287 -27.45 -12.77 12.59
C GLY A 287 -28.68 -13.65 12.85
N GLY A 288 -28.40 -14.93 13.19
CA GLY A 288 -29.41 -15.96 13.43
C GLY A 288 -30.10 -16.48 12.17
N LEU A 289 -30.91 -17.53 12.33
CA LEU A 289 -31.60 -18.25 11.25
C LEU A 289 -32.51 -17.33 10.40
N LEU A 290 -33.08 -16.30 11.02
CA LEU A 290 -33.98 -15.34 10.38
C LEU A 290 -33.29 -14.08 9.85
N ARG A 291 -31.95 -14.03 9.83
CA ARG A 291 -31.14 -12.87 9.37
C ARG A 291 -31.63 -11.52 9.91
N ARG A 292 -32.07 -11.48 11.17
CA ARG A 292 -32.49 -10.23 11.80
C ARG A 292 -31.28 -9.35 12.10
N THR A 293 -31.45 -8.03 11.98
CA THR A 293 -30.40 -7.06 12.37
C THR A 293 -30.17 -7.17 13.87
N LYS A 294 -28.94 -7.51 14.28
CA LYS A 294 -28.52 -7.61 15.68
C LYS A 294 -27.82 -6.35 16.14
N ASP A 295 -27.07 -5.70 15.23
CA ASP A 295 -26.29 -4.52 15.52
C ASP A 295 -26.01 -3.74 14.23
N TRP A 296 -25.34 -2.59 14.34
CA TRP A 296 -24.99 -1.73 13.22
C TRP A 296 -23.51 -1.35 13.24
N ILE A 297 -22.82 -1.52 12.11
CA ILE A 297 -21.51 -0.92 11.90
C ILE A 297 -21.74 0.53 11.46
N ARG A 298 -21.35 1.48 12.29
CA ARG A 298 -21.42 2.92 12.02
C ARG A 298 -20.17 3.36 11.25
N ALA A 299 -20.14 3.05 9.97
CA ALA A 299 -18.97 3.32 9.14
C ALA A 299 -18.73 4.81 8.89
N VAL A 300 -19.79 5.62 8.91
CA VAL A 300 -19.76 7.10 8.95
C VAL A 300 -20.90 7.52 9.86
N ASP A 301 -20.65 8.40 10.84
CA ASP A 301 -21.64 8.81 11.81
C ASP A 301 -21.60 10.33 12.11
N GLY A 302 -22.36 11.09 11.32
CA GLY A 302 -22.55 12.53 11.51
C GLY A 302 -21.37 13.39 11.04
N VAL A 303 -20.79 13.07 9.88
CA VAL A 303 -19.67 13.83 9.31
C VAL A 303 -20.17 15.05 8.52
N ASP A 304 -19.59 16.21 8.81
CA ASP A 304 -19.76 17.46 8.07
C ASP A 304 -18.47 17.81 7.33
N LEU A 305 -18.60 18.32 6.10
CA LEU A 305 -17.46 18.85 5.34
C LEU A 305 -17.89 19.90 4.31
N THR A 306 -16.99 20.82 4.02
CA THR A 306 -17.13 21.83 2.97
C THR A 306 -15.89 21.79 2.08
N LEU A 307 -16.07 21.68 0.77
CA LEU A 307 -15.03 21.81 -0.25
C LEU A 307 -15.26 23.10 -1.03
N ARG A 308 -14.21 23.91 -1.15
CA ARG A 308 -14.26 25.15 -1.92
C ARG A 308 -13.71 25.00 -3.32
N GLN A 309 -14.06 25.90 -4.21
CA GLN A 309 -13.54 25.88 -5.58
C GLN A 309 -12.01 26.00 -5.61
N GLY A 310 -11.37 25.14 -6.40
CA GLY A 310 -9.91 25.07 -6.52
C GLY A 310 -9.18 24.54 -5.28
N GLN A 311 -9.92 24.09 -4.25
CA GLN A 311 -9.36 23.57 -3.00
C GLN A 311 -9.01 22.08 -3.13
N THR A 312 -7.97 21.66 -2.41
CA THR A 312 -7.75 20.26 -2.04
C THR A 312 -8.10 20.10 -0.56
N LEU A 313 -9.11 19.27 -0.26
CA LEU A 313 -9.48 18.85 1.08
C LEU A 313 -8.90 17.46 1.33
N GLY A 314 -7.99 17.34 2.28
CA GLY A 314 -7.39 16.07 2.70
C GLY A 314 -8.23 15.34 3.73
N ILE A 315 -8.39 14.04 3.61
CA ILE A 315 -9.04 13.19 4.61
C ILE A 315 -8.06 12.10 5.03
N VAL A 316 -7.71 12.08 6.31
CA VAL A 316 -6.75 11.12 6.89
C VAL A 316 -7.37 10.32 8.03
N GLY A 317 -6.78 9.16 8.34
CA GLY A 317 -7.15 8.27 9.43
C GLY A 317 -6.67 6.85 9.15
N GLU A 318 -6.73 5.99 10.16
CA GLU A 318 -6.36 4.58 10.05
C GLU A 318 -7.26 3.80 9.09
N SER A 319 -6.81 2.61 8.68
CA SER A 319 -7.64 1.68 7.91
C SER A 319 -8.91 1.33 8.70
N GLY A 320 -10.05 1.34 8.02
CA GLY A 320 -11.35 1.10 8.69
C GLY A 320 -11.96 2.32 9.38
N SER A 321 -11.31 3.50 9.40
CA SER A 321 -11.89 4.72 10.01
C SER A 321 -13.10 5.31 9.26
N GLY A 322 -13.49 4.73 8.11
CA GLY A 322 -14.67 5.14 7.36
C GLY A 322 -14.42 6.04 6.15
N LYS A 323 -13.17 6.40 5.82
CA LYS A 323 -12.79 7.32 4.72
C LYS A 323 -13.37 6.93 3.36
N SER A 324 -13.12 5.69 2.91
CA SER A 324 -13.63 5.20 1.63
C SER A 324 -15.17 5.09 1.62
N THR A 325 -15.77 4.81 2.78
CA THR A 325 -17.24 4.83 2.92
C THR A 325 -17.77 6.25 2.81
N LEU A 326 -17.08 7.23 3.39
CA LEU A 326 -17.41 8.65 3.23
C LEU A 326 -17.31 9.09 1.76
N ALA A 327 -16.26 8.72 1.04
CA ALA A 327 -16.12 9.00 -0.39
C ALA A 327 -17.31 8.44 -1.21
N ARG A 328 -17.69 7.19 -0.94
CA ARG A 328 -18.84 6.54 -1.58
C ARG A 328 -20.19 7.19 -1.19
N ALA A 329 -20.30 7.69 0.05
CA ALA A 329 -21.49 8.43 0.49
C ALA A 329 -21.60 9.79 -0.21
N ILE A 330 -20.51 10.55 -0.31
CA ILE A 330 -20.44 11.84 -1.01
C ILE A 330 -20.84 11.66 -2.48
N THR A 331 -20.36 10.62 -3.15
CA THR A 331 -20.70 10.32 -4.56
C THR A 331 -22.04 9.61 -4.74
N ARG A 332 -22.81 9.39 -3.67
CA ARG A 332 -24.08 8.67 -3.70
C ARG A 332 -23.95 7.26 -4.31
N LEU A 333 -22.82 6.60 -4.09
CA LEU A 333 -22.61 5.19 -4.48
C LEU A 333 -23.10 4.22 -3.41
N VAL A 334 -23.26 4.68 -2.18
CA VAL A 334 -23.89 3.92 -1.08
C VAL A 334 -25.06 4.73 -0.51
N PRO A 335 -26.12 4.06 -0.01
CA PRO A 335 -27.20 4.72 0.72
C PRO A 335 -26.62 5.45 1.94
N SER A 336 -26.98 6.70 2.10
CA SER A 336 -26.52 7.53 3.21
C SER A 336 -27.61 8.51 3.66
N GLU A 337 -27.64 8.80 4.95
CA GLU A 337 -28.42 9.90 5.52
C GLU A 337 -27.60 11.20 5.45
N GLY A 338 -28.24 12.32 5.71
CA GLY A 338 -27.63 13.64 5.64
C GLY A 338 -27.83 14.33 4.29
N ARG A 339 -27.41 15.59 4.25
CA ARG A 339 -27.59 16.48 3.09
C ARG A 339 -26.27 16.65 2.33
N ILE A 340 -26.33 16.61 1.01
CA ILE A 340 -25.24 17.02 0.12
C ILE A 340 -25.76 18.13 -0.79
N THR A 341 -24.96 19.17 -1.00
CA THR A 341 -25.22 20.20 -2.01
C THR A 341 -24.00 20.32 -2.93
N LEU A 342 -24.28 20.59 -4.21
CA LEU A 342 -23.27 20.96 -5.21
C LEU A 342 -23.66 22.36 -5.73
N ASP A 343 -22.77 23.34 -5.61
CA ASP A 343 -23.05 24.75 -5.91
C ASP A 343 -24.33 25.27 -5.23
N GLY A 344 -24.54 24.88 -3.97
CA GLY A 344 -25.73 25.23 -3.20
C GLY A 344 -27.00 24.45 -3.58
N VAL A 345 -27.00 23.67 -4.66
CA VAL A 345 -28.13 22.86 -5.11
C VAL A 345 -28.12 21.50 -4.40
N ALA A 346 -29.25 21.16 -3.76
CA ALA A 346 -29.36 19.90 -3.03
C ALA A 346 -29.29 18.68 -3.98
N VAL A 347 -28.42 17.73 -3.64
CA VAL A 347 -28.29 16.45 -4.35
C VAL A 347 -29.27 15.44 -3.77
N PRO A 348 -30.20 14.90 -4.55
CA PRO A 348 -31.16 13.93 -4.04
C PRO A 348 -30.48 12.59 -3.68
N ASN A 349 -31.11 11.86 -2.75
CA ASN A 349 -30.63 10.53 -2.37
C ASN A 349 -31.00 9.45 -3.40
N THR A 350 -31.99 9.71 -4.24
CA THR A 350 -32.55 8.78 -5.24
C THR A 350 -32.93 9.54 -6.51
N GLY A 351 -33.13 8.80 -7.60
CA GLY A 351 -33.53 9.41 -8.88
C GLY A 351 -32.42 9.34 -9.93
N ALA A 352 -32.57 8.45 -10.91
CA ALA A 352 -31.54 8.13 -11.90
C ALA A 352 -31.03 9.37 -12.66
N THR A 353 -31.92 10.25 -13.12
CA THR A 353 -31.59 11.43 -13.93
C THR A 353 -30.83 12.48 -13.14
N ALA A 354 -31.27 12.80 -11.92
CA ALA A 354 -30.62 13.79 -11.08
C ALA A 354 -29.24 13.30 -10.61
N LEU A 355 -29.13 12.02 -10.25
CA LEU A 355 -27.84 11.41 -9.91
C LEU A 355 -26.90 11.30 -11.12
N LYS A 356 -27.43 11.08 -12.35
CA LYS A 356 -26.62 11.08 -13.58
C LYS A 356 -25.92 12.43 -13.77
N SER A 357 -26.67 13.55 -13.63
CA SER A 357 -26.12 14.91 -13.74
C SER A 357 -25.09 15.21 -12.65
N PHE A 358 -25.38 14.84 -11.41
CA PHE A 358 -24.46 15.03 -10.29
C PHE A 358 -23.15 14.24 -10.49
N ARG A 359 -23.25 12.95 -10.83
CA ARG A 359 -22.09 12.07 -11.04
C ARG A 359 -21.23 12.48 -12.23
N ARG A 360 -21.76 13.22 -13.21
CA ARG A 360 -20.96 13.84 -14.26
C ARG A 360 -20.03 14.91 -13.70
N GLN A 361 -20.49 15.69 -12.71
CA GLN A 361 -19.75 16.82 -12.14
C GLN A 361 -18.84 16.40 -10.97
N VAL A 362 -19.15 15.27 -10.32
CA VAL A 362 -18.40 14.73 -9.17
C VAL A 362 -17.95 13.32 -9.53
N GLN A 363 -16.66 13.17 -9.77
CA GLN A 363 -16.03 11.91 -10.16
C GLN A 363 -15.24 11.30 -9.00
N ILE A 364 -15.02 9.98 -9.06
CA ILE A 364 -14.20 9.27 -8.08
C ILE A 364 -13.15 8.40 -8.77
N VAL A 365 -11.94 8.47 -8.26
CA VAL A 365 -10.82 7.56 -8.61
C VAL A 365 -10.61 6.65 -7.41
N PHE A 366 -10.81 5.33 -7.62
CA PHE A 366 -10.77 4.33 -6.56
C PHE A 366 -9.34 3.90 -6.22
N GLN A 367 -9.18 3.34 -5.02
CA GLN A 367 -7.94 2.85 -4.44
C GLN A 367 -7.25 1.78 -5.30
N ASP A 368 -8.01 0.83 -5.83
CA ASP A 368 -7.48 -0.27 -6.65
C ASP A 368 -7.73 0.01 -8.14
N PRO A 369 -6.70 0.45 -8.89
CA PRO A 369 -6.83 0.66 -10.33
C PRO A 369 -6.99 -0.66 -11.10
N PHE A 370 -6.55 -1.81 -10.54
CA PHE A 370 -6.73 -3.12 -11.17
C PHE A 370 -8.19 -3.55 -11.17
N GLY A 371 -8.87 -3.43 -10.02
CA GLY A 371 -10.29 -3.74 -9.89
C GLY A 371 -11.20 -2.68 -10.52
N ALA A 372 -10.73 -1.43 -10.65
CA ALA A 372 -11.53 -0.33 -11.20
C ALA A 372 -11.55 -0.28 -12.73
N LEU A 373 -10.58 -0.89 -13.43
CA LEU A 373 -10.50 -0.93 -14.89
C LEU A 373 -10.88 -2.34 -15.38
N SER A 374 -11.90 -2.43 -16.25
CA SER A 374 -12.29 -3.72 -16.81
C SER A 374 -11.16 -4.34 -17.65
N PRO A 375 -10.66 -5.54 -17.30
CA PRO A 375 -9.56 -6.16 -18.04
C PRO A 375 -9.95 -6.63 -19.46
N ARG A 376 -11.25 -6.58 -19.79
CA ARG A 376 -11.81 -7.05 -21.05
C ARG A 376 -12.04 -5.92 -22.05
N LEU A 377 -11.94 -4.66 -21.62
CA LEU A 377 -12.11 -3.48 -22.45
C LEU A 377 -10.77 -2.85 -22.80
N SER A 378 -10.68 -2.24 -23.96
CA SER A 378 -9.53 -1.41 -24.31
C SER A 378 -9.48 -0.16 -23.44
N VAL A 379 -8.29 0.43 -23.28
CA VAL A 379 -8.11 1.68 -22.55
C VAL A 379 -8.99 2.79 -23.13
N GLY A 380 -9.10 2.85 -24.47
CA GLY A 380 -9.98 3.81 -25.15
C GLY A 380 -11.45 3.64 -24.79
N ASP A 381 -11.94 2.40 -24.76
CA ASP A 381 -13.34 2.12 -24.38
C ASP A 381 -13.60 2.45 -22.91
N ILE A 382 -12.66 2.13 -22.01
CA ILE A 382 -12.75 2.45 -20.59
C ILE A 382 -12.84 3.96 -20.36
N ILE A 383 -12.03 4.75 -21.06
CA ILE A 383 -12.04 6.21 -20.92
C ILE A 383 -13.32 6.79 -21.54
N ALA A 384 -13.73 6.28 -22.71
CA ALA A 384 -14.94 6.76 -23.40
C ALA A 384 -16.25 6.39 -22.72
N GLU A 385 -16.26 5.40 -21.80
CA GLU A 385 -17.48 4.88 -21.13
C GLU A 385 -18.32 6.00 -20.52
N GLY A 386 -17.67 6.98 -19.87
CA GLY A 386 -18.36 8.13 -19.29
C GLY A 386 -19.07 9.00 -20.34
N LEU A 387 -18.45 9.24 -21.49
CA LEU A 387 -19.07 10.01 -22.58
C LEU A 387 -20.27 9.26 -23.15
N MET A 388 -20.15 7.96 -23.38
CA MET A 388 -21.26 7.11 -23.86
C MET A 388 -22.43 7.08 -22.86
N ALA A 389 -22.12 6.90 -21.56
CA ALA A 389 -23.14 6.87 -20.51
C ALA A 389 -23.92 8.18 -20.36
N HIS A 390 -23.30 9.30 -20.74
CA HIS A 390 -23.89 10.63 -20.68
C HIS A 390 -24.36 11.16 -22.04
N ASP A 391 -24.32 10.36 -23.09
CA ASP A 391 -24.75 10.72 -24.47
C ASP A 391 -23.98 11.97 -24.99
N ILE A 392 -22.67 12.04 -24.74
CA ILE A 392 -21.80 13.19 -25.10
C ILE A 392 -21.00 12.85 -26.35
N GLY A 393 -21.18 13.66 -27.40
CA GLY A 393 -20.41 13.60 -28.64
C GLY A 393 -20.72 12.38 -29.53
N THR A 394 -20.24 12.45 -30.76
CA THR A 394 -20.26 11.35 -31.73
C THR A 394 -19.06 10.43 -31.52
N GLY A 395 -19.07 9.24 -32.13
CA GLY A 395 -17.95 8.29 -32.01
C GLY A 395 -16.60 8.87 -32.44
N ALA A 396 -16.56 9.81 -33.41
CA ALA A 396 -15.32 10.49 -33.83
C ALA A 396 -14.86 11.50 -32.77
N GLU A 397 -15.79 12.30 -32.22
CA GLU A 397 -15.51 13.26 -31.14
C GLU A 397 -15.08 12.55 -29.86
N GLN A 398 -15.69 11.41 -29.53
CA GLN A 398 -15.31 10.59 -28.38
C GLN A 398 -13.87 10.05 -28.52
N LYS A 399 -13.48 9.57 -29.73
CA LYS A 399 -12.11 9.12 -29.97
C LYS A 399 -11.10 10.25 -29.82
N GLN A 400 -11.43 11.44 -30.31
CA GLN A 400 -10.57 12.61 -30.16
C GLN A 400 -10.43 12.99 -28.68
N ALA A 401 -11.53 13.03 -27.93
CA ALA A 401 -11.52 13.33 -26.49
C ALA A 401 -10.71 12.32 -25.69
N VAL A 402 -10.77 11.02 -26.06
CA VAL A 402 -9.93 9.97 -25.45
C VAL A 402 -8.44 10.23 -25.70
N ALA A 403 -8.06 10.58 -26.94
CA ALA A 403 -6.68 10.90 -27.27
C ALA A 403 -6.15 12.10 -26.47
N GLU A 404 -6.96 13.15 -26.35
CA GLU A 404 -6.65 14.34 -25.54
C GLU A 404 -6.51 13.98 -24.05
N ALA A 405 -7.45 13.20 -23.48
CA ALA A 405 -7.41 12.79 -22.09
C ALA A 405 -6.18 11.92 -21.77
N LEU A 406 -5.76 11.03 -22.67
CA LEU A 406 -4.52 10.26 -22.51
C LEU A 406 -3.29 11.18 -22.52
N GLN A 407 -3.24 12.14 -23.44
CA GLN A 407 -2.15 13.11 -23.51
C GLN A 407 -2.07 13.98 -22.26
N GLU A 408 -3.21 14.42 -21.71
CA GLU A 408 -3.26 15.23 -20.49
C GLU A 408 -2.68 14.51 -19.26
N VAL A 409 -2.83 13.17 -19.20
CA VAL A 409 -2.24 12.38 -18.12
C VAL A 409 -0.84 11.84 -18.45
N GLY A 410 -0.24 12.32 -19.56
CA GLY A 410 1.12 11.95 -19.96
C GLY A 410 1.25 10.52 -20.50
N LEU A 411 0.19 10.02 -21.15
CA LEU A 411 0.19 8.74 -21.87
C LEU A 411 0.11 8.96 -23.38
N ASP A 412 0.73 8.06 -24.15
CA ASP A 412 0.65 8.09 -25.60
C ASP A 412 -0.79 7.81 -26.08
N PRO A 413 -1.43 8.68 -26.88
CA PRO A 413 -2.74 8.43 -27.46
C PRO A 413 -2.86 7.11 -28.21
N ALA A 414 -1.78 6.60 -28.83
CA ALA A 414 -1.75 5.30 -29.47
C ALA A 414 -2.04 4.14 -28.52
N SER A 415 -1.89 4.36 -27.22
CA SER A 415 -2.20 3.39 -26.16
C SER A 415 -3.69 3.09 -26.02
N ALA A 416 -4.59 3.85 -26.65
CA ALA A 416 -6.04 3.66 -26.54
C ALA A 416 -6.51 2.26 -26.95
N SER A 417 -5.80 1.58 -27.88
CA SER A 417 -6.14 0.23 -28.34
C SER A 417 -5.63 -0.89 -27.43
N ARG A 418 -4.77 -0.59 -26.46
CA ARG A 418 -4.17 -1.56 -25.55
C ARG A 418 -5.11 -1.88 -24.39
N TYR A 419 -4.80 -2.96 -23.66
CA TYR A 419 -5.59 -3.42 -22.52
C TYR A 419 -4.91 -3.05 -21.18
N PRO A 420 -5.67 -2.89 -20.08
CA PRO A 420 -5.12 -2.48 -18.78
C PRO A 420 -3.95 -3.34 -18.28
N HIS A 421 -3.96 -4.65 -18.55
CA HIS A 421 -2.91 -5.57 -18.10
C HIS A 421 -1.54 -5.33 -18.77
N GLU A 422 -1.48 -4.55 -19.85
CA GLU A 422 -0.25 -4.17 -20.55
C GLU A 422 0.44 -2.94 -19.96
N PHE A 423 -0.11 -2.34 -18.89
CA PHE A 423 0.36 -1.12 -18.27
C PHE A 423 0.87 -1.36 -16.84
N SER A 424 1.85 -0.57 -16.40
CA SER A 424 2.29 -0.53 -15.01
C SER A 424 1.20 0.01 -14.06
N GLY A 425 1.34 -0.19 -12.75
CA GLY A 425 0.42 0.33 -11.74
C GLY A 425 0.20 1.85 -11.86
N GLY A 426 1.29 2.62 -11.98
CA GLY A 426 1.21 4.07 -12.15
C GLY A 426 0.55 4.51 -13.46
N GLN A 427 0.78 3.77 -14.56
CA GLN A 427 0.10 4.05 -15.83
C GLN A 427 -1.40 3.73 -15.74
N ARG A 428 -1.80 2.65 -15.08
CA ARG A 428 -3.22 2.34 -14.82
C ARG A 428 -3.90 3.41 -13.98
N GLN A 429 -3.18 3.96 -12.99
CA GLN A 429 -3.70 5.07 -12.19
C GLN A 429 -3.95 6.31 -13.06
N ARG A 430 -3.02 6.63 -13.98
CA ARG A 430 -3.21 7.71 -14.96
C ARG A 430 -4.40 7.47 -15.89
N ILE A 431 -4.65 6.21 -16.31
CA ILE A 431 -5.85 5.83 -17.09
C ILE A 431 -7.14 6.07 -16.26
N ALA A 432 -7.14 5.70 -14.98
CA ALA A 432 -8.28 5.96 -14.10
C ALA A 432 -8.56 7.46 -13.92
N ILE A 433 -7.52 8.28 -13.86
CA ILE A 433 -7.63 9.75 -13.82
C ILE A 433 -8.17 10.28 -15.16
N ALA A 434 -7.67 9.82 -16.30
CA ALA A 434 -8.18 10.20 -17.63
C ALA A 434 -9.68 9.88 -17.78
N ARG A 435 -10.12 8.69 -17.30
CA ARG A 435 -11.54 8.30 -17.26
C ARG A 435 -12.40 9.26 -16.44
N ALA A 436 -11.88 9.76 -15.32
CA ALA A 436 -12.59 10.75 -14.52
C ALA A 436 -12.60 12.14 -15.17
N LEU A 437 -11.46 12.54 -15.74
CA LEU A 437 -11.24 13.89 -16.31
C LEU A 437 -12.04 14.13 -17.60
N ILE A 438 -12.27 13.10 -18.42
CA ILE A 438 -12.92 13.23 -19.74
C ILE A 438 -14.33 13.82 -19.65
N LEU A 439 -15.00 13.66 -18.51
CA LEU A 439 -16.32 14.25 -18.24
C LEU A 439 -16.26 15.74 -17.86
N LYS A 440 -15.06 16.33 -17.76
CA LYS A 440 -14.80 17.69 -17.29
C LYS A 440 -15.53 17.99 -15.98
N PRO A 441 -15.26 17.21 -14.92
CA PRO A 441 -15.92 17.35 -13.63
C PRO A 441 -15.50 18.65 -12.93
N ARG A 442 -16.24 19.07 -11.90
CA ARG A 442 -15.85 20.15 -10.99
C ARG A 442 -15.11 19.63 -9.77
N VAL A 443 -15.44 18.41 -9.35
CA VAL A 443 -14.87 17.76 -8.17
C VAL A 443 -14.38 16.37 -8.53
N ILE A 444 -13.16 16.03 -8.11
CA ILE A 444 -12.65 14.66 -8.18
C ILE A 444 -12.30 14.21 -6.75
N LEU A 445 -12.87 13.07 -6.37
CA LEU A 445 -12.48 12.36 -5.15
C LEU A 445 -11.41 11.33 -5.50
N PHE A 446 -10.32 11.33 -4.75
CA PHE A 446 -9.27 10.33 -4.83
C PHE A 446 -9.31 9.48 -3.56
N ASP A 447 -9.65 8.20 -3.70
CA ASP A 447 -9.68 7.25 -2.60
C ASP A 447 -8.37 6.44 -2.62
N GLU A 448 -7.38 6.86 -1.82
CA GLU A 448 -6.03 6.29 -1.70
C GLU A 448 -5.33 6.04 -3.05
N PRO A 449 -5.21 7.03 -3.93
CA PRO A 449 -4.75 6.83 -5.31
C PRO A 449 -3.25 6.49 -5.41
N THR A 450 -2.50 6.57 -4.33
CA THR A 450 -1.04 6.40 -4.28
C THR A 450 -0.60 5.19 -3.46
N SER A 451 -1.51 4.48 -2.79
CA SER A 451 -1.17 3.42 -1.81
C SER A 451 -0.41 2.22 -2.38
N ALA A 452 -0.52 1.96 -3.69
CA ALA A 452 0.16 0.86 -4.38
C ALA A 452 1.32 1.33 -5.29
N LEU A 453 1.75 2.60 -5.15
CA LEU A 453 2.76 3.21 -6.01
C LEU A 453 4.07 3.41 -5.23
N ASP A 454 5.19 3.22 -5.91
CA ASP A 454 6.49 3.61 -5.37
C ASP A 454 6.63 5.15 -5.28
N MET A 455 7.56 5.62 -4.46
CA MET A 455 7.75 7.03 -4.12
C MET A 455 7.93 7.93 -5.35
N THR A 456 8.68 7.47 -6.36
CA THR A 456 8.98 8.23 -7.58
C THR A 456 7.72 8.42 -8.43
N VAL A 457 6.95 7.34 -8.60
CA VAL A 457 5.66 7.38 -9.32
C VAL A 457 4.63 8.21 -8.54
N GLN A 458 4.61 8.10 -7.21
CA GLN A 458 3.74 8.90 -6.34
C GLN A 458 4.03 10.40 -6.50
N LYS A 459 5.30 10.82 -6.44
CA LYS A 459 5.71 12.23 -6.66
C LYS A 459 5.26 12.73 -8.04
N SER A 460 5.51 11.93 -9.08
CA SER A 460 5.10 12.25 -10.46
C SER A 460 3.57 12.37 -10.60
N LEU A 461 2.82 11.53 -9.90
CA LEU A 461 1.35 11.58 -9.90
C LEU A 461 0.83 12.83 -9.19
N VAL A 462 1.38 13.17 -8.03
CA VAL A 462 1.02 14.37 -7.27
C VAL A 462 1.29 15.63 -8.08
N ALA A 463 2.44 15.72 -8.76
CA ALA A 463 2.76 16.83 -9.65
C ALA A 463 1.75 16.94 -10.81
N LEU A 464 1.38 15.83 -11.44
CA LEU A 464 0.34 15.78 -12.47
C LEU A 464 -1.00 16.29 -11.94
N LEU A 465 -1.43 15.85 -10.75
CA LEU A 465 -2.69 16.29 -10.15
C LEU A 465 -2.71 17.79 -9.87
N GLY A 466 -1.60 18.35 -9.39
CA GLY A 466 -1.46 19.79 -9.19
C GLY A 466 -1.60 20.59 -10.48
N ASP A 467 -0.95 20.13 -11.56
CA ASP A 467 -1.02 20.74 -12.88
C ASP A 467 -2.45 20.64 -13.49
N LEU A 468 -3.12 19.49 -13.38
CA LEU A 468 -4.51 19.31 -13.80
C LEU A 468 -5.46 20.20 -12.99
N GLN A 469 -5.24 20.34 -11.69
CA GLN A 469 -6.03 21.21 -10.82
C GLN A 469 -5.99 22.66 -11.29
N GLN A 470 -4.80 23.17 -11.59
CA GLN A 470 -4.61 24.54 -12.07
C GLN A 470 -5.22 24.76 -13.45
N ARG A 471 -4.96 23.84 -14.40
CA ARG A 471 -5.45 23.97 -15.79
C ARG A 471 -6.97 23.92 -15.91
N HIS A 472 -7.60 23.02 -15.13
CA HIS A 472 -9.05 22.77 -15.22
C HIS A 472 -9.85 23.37 -14.06
N GLN A 473 -9.20 24.11 -13.14
CA GLN A 473 -9.84 24.71 -11.95
C GLN A 473 -10.61 23.67 -11.11
N LEU A 474 -10.00 22.48 -10.97
CA LEU A 474 -10.61 21.34 -10.26
C LEU A 474 -10.54 21.53 -8.75
N SER A 475 -11.53 21.00 -8.06
CA SER A 475 -11.52 20.88 -6.60
C SER A 475 -11.37 19.42 -6.23
N TYR A 476 -10.53 19.12 -5.24
CA TYR A 476 -10.18 17.75 -4.87
C TYR A 476 -10.61 17.40 -3.45
N ILE A 477 -11.14 16.20 -3.26
CA ILE A 477 -11.14 15.51 -1.97
C ILE A 477 -10.11 14.39 -2.10
N PHE A 478 -9.06 14.43 -1.30
CA PHE A 478 -7.97 13.46 -1.36
C PHE A 478 -7.92 12.65 -0.07
N ILE A 479 -8.14 11.35 -0.18
CA ILE A 479 -8.11 10.41 0.93
C ILE A 479 -6.79 9.64 0.90
N SER A 480 -6.10 9.59 2.03
CA SER A 480 -4.93 8.73 2.25
C SER A 480 -4.79 8.38 3.72
N HIS A 481 -4.05 7.32 4.00
CA HIS A 481 -3.55 7.03 5.35
C HIS A 481 -2.20 7.72 5.61
N ASP A 482 -1.55 8.27 4.58
CA ASP A 482 -0.30 9.03 4.69
C ASP A 482 -0.57 10.50 4.98
N ILE A 483 -0.42 10.88 6.26
CA ILE A 483 -0.66 12.26 6.71
C ILE A 483 0.38 13.23 6.14
N ALA A 484 1.62 12.79 5.88
CA ALA A 484 2.66 13.65 5.31
C ALA A 484 2.33 14.01 3.87
N LEU A 485 1.91 13.03 3.07
CA LEU A 485 1.43 13.27 1.71
C LEU A 485 0.24 14.22 1.71
N ILE A 486 -0.79 13.94 2.51
CA ILE A 486 -2.00 14.78 2.57
C ILE A 486 -1.64 16.21 2.96
N ALA A 487 -0.78 16.37 3.94
CA ALA A 487 -0.35 17.70 4.39
C ALA A 487 0.44 18.46 3.32
N SER A 488 1.11 17.77 2.43
CA SER A 488 1.88 18.37 1.34
C SER A 488 1.01 18.93 0.20
N ILE A 489 -0.19 18.37 0.00
CA ILE A 489 -1.06 18.70 -1.13
C ILE A 489 -2.36 19.41 -0.74
N SER A 490 -2.72 19.37 0.55
CA SER A 490 -4.03 19.83 1.01
C SER A 490 -3.96 21.23 1.62
N HIS A 491 -5.03 22.01 1.42
CA HIS A 491 -5.25 23.28 2.09
C HIS A 491 -5.82 23.06 3.49
N ASP A 492 -6.87 22.25 3.56
CA ASP A 492 -7.52 21.84 4.81
C ASP A 492 -7.50 20.31 4.95
N MET A 493 -7.58 19.84 6.19
CA MET A 493 -7.56 18.43 6.54
C MET A 493 -8.69 18.06 7.48
N LEU A 494 -9.23 16.87 7.28
CA LEU A 494 -10.16 16.18 8.16
C LEU A 494 -9.50 14.90 8.69
N VAL A 495 -9.50 14.72 9.99
CA VAL A 495 -8.98 13.52 10.65
C VAL A 495 -10.15 12.66 11.10
N MET A 496 -10.25 11.44 10.58
CA MET A 496 -11.33 10.48 10.88
C MET A 496 -10.84 9.32 11.74
N LYS A 497 -11.67 8.93 12.71
CA LYS A 497 -11.50 7.74 13.52
C LYS A 497 -12.85 7.10 13.81
N ASP A 498 -12.96 5.78 13.67
CA ASP A 498 -14.17 5.02 14.03
C ASP A 498 -15.48 5.60 13.47
N GLY A 499 -15.44 6.08 12.22
CA GLY A 499 -16.59 6.65 11.51
C GLY A 499 -16.92 8.11 11.85
N VAL A 500 -16.21 8.76 12.74
CA VAL A 500 -16.46 10.15 13.15
C VAL A 500 -15.31 11.07 12.79
N LEU A 501 -15.62 12.36 12.64
CA LEU A 501 -14.64 13.42 12.49
C LEU A 501 -14.07 13.76 13.88
N VAL A 502 -12.76 13.56 14.05
CA VAL A 502 -12.05 13.80 15.32
C VAL A 502 -11.47 15.21 15.36
N GLU A 503 -10.91 15.68 14.25
CA GLU A 503 -10.29 16.99 14.16
C GLU A 503 -10.38 17.52 12.73
N GLN A 504 -10.50 18.84 12.57
CA GLN A 504 -10.48 19.52 11.28
C GLN A 504 -9.78 20.88 11.39
N GLY A 505 -9.14 21.30 10.32
CA GLY A 505 -8.47 22.59 10.24
C GLY A 505 -7.57 22.71 9.02
N SER A 506 -6.84 23.83 8.93
CA SER A 506 -5.82 23.95 7.88
C SER A 506 -4.74 22.88 8.05
N ALA A 507 -4.19 22.39 6.95
CA ALA A 507 -3.12 21.39 6.97
C ALA A 507 -1.96 21.82 7.88
N GLU A 508 -1.61 23.10 7.87
CA GLU A 508 -0.59 23.66 8.74
C GLU A 508 -0.95 23.56 10.24
N THR A 509 -2.20 23.91 10.59
CA THR A 509 -2.66 23.85 11.99
C THR A 509 -2.66 22.41 12.50
N ILE A 510 -3.20 21.48 11.73
CA ILE A 510 -3.24 20.06 12.09
C ILE A 510 -1.82 19.51 12.30
N LEU A 511 -0.85 19.84 11.42
CA LEU A 511 0.52 19.35 11.53
C LEU A 511 1.32 19.96 12.70
N THR A 512 1.10 21.27 12.98
CA THR A 512 1.94 22.01 13.92
C THR A 512 1.33 22.09 15.31
N ARG A 513 0.01 22.09 15.42
CA ARG A 513 -0.75 22.31 16.67
C ARG A 513 -1.96 21.36 16.79
N PRO A 514 -1.78 20.04 16.64
CA PRO A 514 -2.89 19.09 16.78
C PRO A 514 -3.51 19.17 18.18
N GLN A 515 -4.82 19.22 18.25
CA GLN A 515 -5.57 19.34 19.51
C GLN A 515 -5.91 17.96 20.09
N GLN A 516 -6.10 16.95 19.23
CA GLN A 516 -6.53 15.62 19.64
C GLN A 516 -5.34 14.68 19.81
N ASP A 517 -5.40 13.81 20.82
CA ASP A 517 -4.36 12.81 21.09
C ASP A 517 -4.15 11.86 19.93
N TYR A 518 -5.24 11.47 19.28
CA TYR A 518 -5.19 10.62 18.10
C TYR A 518 -4.44 11.28 16.93
N THR A 519 -4.72 12.55 16.65
CA THR A 519 -4.00 13.31 15.61
C THR A 519 -2.52 13.44 15.95
N ARG A 520 -2.18 13.68 17.23
CA ARG A 520 -0.79 13.71 17.69
C ARG A 520 -0.07 12.39 17.48
N ALA A 521 -0.75 11.27 17.76
CA ALA A 521 -0.19 9.93 17.54
C ALA A 521 0.09 9.67 16.05
N LEU A 522 -0.86 9.98 15.16
CA LEU A 522 -0.69 9.86 13.70
C LEU A 522 0.49 10.68 13.18
N ILE A 523 0.61 11.94 13.60
CA ILE A 523 1.70 12.83 13.18
C ILE A 523 3.04 12.32 13.72
N THR A 524 3.08 11.85 14.97
CA THR A 524 4.30 11.32 15.56
C THR A 524 4.79 10.08 14.80
N ALA A 525 3.87 9.18 14.46
CA ALA A 525 4.18 8.01 13.66
C ALA A 525 4.70 8.37 12.24
N ALA A 526 4.08 9.37 11.60
CA ALA A 526 4.54 9.85 10.29
C ALA A 526 5.91 10.55 10.33
N LYS A 527 6.19 11.34 11.39
CA LYS A 527 7.49 12.01 11.56
C LYS A 527 8.66 11.05 11.80
N ARG A 528 8.40 9.84 12.29
CA ARG A 528 9.44 8.82 12.42
C ARG A 528 9.96 8.34 11.06
N LYS A 529 9.18 8.52 9.97
CA LYS A 529 9.56 8.16 8.61
C LYS A 529 10.33 9.25 7.84
N SER A 530 10.24 10.49 8.29
CA SER A 530 10.93 11.63 7.69
C SER A 530 12.34 11.78 8.24
#